data_4845ee20e670c58dc4eb36f3261368d2
#
_entry.id   4845ee20e670c58dc4eb36f3261368d2
#
_cell.length_a   1.000
_cell.length_b   1.000
_cell.length_c   1.000
_cell.angle_alpha   90.00
_cell.angle_beta   90.00
_cell.angle_gamma   90.00
#
_symmetry.space_group_name_H-M   'P 1'
#
loop_
_entity.id
_entity.type
_entity.pdbx_description
1 polymer ?
#
loop_
_entity_poly.entity_id
_entity_poly.type
_entity_poly.pdbx_seq_one_letter_code
_entity_poly.pdbx_strand_id
1 'polypeptide(L)'
;MDSLYIVMPAYNEEDNIENVVESWYPILKGKSENSRLVIADCGSKDKTHEILQELKNTKYPKLEVLQTTNQFHGPKVIALYDYAIKNGIDYVFQTDSDGQTNPAEFAQFWEEREQYDGIFGHRSVRGDGKDRAFVEKVVCFLLKLYFGVNVPDANAPFRLMKCDVVKKYLYKMKKDYNLPNIMMTTYYAYYGEKMKFEEISFKPRTAGVNSVNIPRIIKIGWKALGDFYSLKKNMKK
;
A
#
# COMPACT_ATOMS: atom_id res chain seq x y z
N MET A 1 21.45 6.99 9.11
CA MET A 1 20.11 7.58 8.88
C MET A 1 19.42 6.67 7.87
N ASP A 2 18.27 6.09 8.25
CA ASP A 2 17.61 5.09 7.42
C ASP A 2 16.98 5.70 6.18
N SER A 3 16.99 4.94 5.10
CA SER A 3 16.36 5.30 3.83
C SER A 3 14.91 4.86 3.80
N LEU A 4 14.05 5.70 3.22
CA LEU A 4 12.62 5.50 3.14
C LEU A 4 12.10 5.77 1.73
N TYR A 5 11.39 4.82 1.15
CA TYR A 5 10.50 5.10 0.03
C TYR A 5 9.07 5.18 0.51
N ILE A 6 8.43 6.35 0.29
CA ILE A 6 6.98 6.48 0.40
C ILE A 6 6.42 6.15 -0.98
N VAL A 7 5.59 5.12 -1.07
CA VAL A 7 5.14 4.57 -2.35
C VAL A 7 3.62 4.65 -2.49
N MET A 8 3.14 5.11 -3.63
CA MET A 8 1.72 5.31 -3.90
C MET A 8 1.34 4.83 -5.32
N PRO A 9 0.35 3.95 -5.46
CA PRO A 9 -0.28 3.71 -6.75
C PRO A 9 -1.25 4.84 -7.09
N ALA A 10 -1.19 5.40 -8.30
CA ALA A 10 -2.10 6.46 -8.76
C ALA A 10 -2.83 6.03 -10.04
N TYR A 11 -4.09 6.45 -10.20
CA TYR A 11 -4.88 6.28 -11.42
C TYR A 11 -6.04 7.25 -11.46
N ASN A 12 -6.00 8.23 -12.37
CA ASN A 12 -7.01 9.29 -12.53
C ASN A 12 -7.24 10.06 -11.21
N GLU A 13 -6.21 10.72 -10.72
CA GLU A 13 -6.20 11.48 -9.47
C GLU A 13 -5.85 12.96 -9.70
N GLU A 14 -6.15 13.54 -10.89
CA GLU A 14 -5.81 14.92 -11.22
C GLU A 14 -6.30 15.93 -10.17
N ASP A 15 -7.46 15.67 -9.54
CA ASP A 15 -8.04 16.54 -8.51
C ASP A 15 -7.34 16.45 -7.13
N ASN A 16 -6.58 15.37 -6.89
CA ASN A 16 -6.00 15.08 -5.57
C ASN A 16 -4.47 15.10 -5.57
N ILE A 17 -3.84 14.76 -6.69
CA ILE A 17 -2.44 14.33 -6.70
C ILE A 17 -1.46 15.43 -6.28
N GLU A 18 -1.72 16.69 -6.60
CA GLU A 18 -0.88 17.81 -6.17
C GLU A 18 -0.92 17.95 -4.65
N ASN A 19 -2.11 18.00 -4.05
CA ASN A 19 -2.29 18.08 -2.61
C ASN A 19 -1.68 16.88 -1.87
N VAL A 20 -1.76 15.69 -2.46
CA VAL A 20 -1.15 14.47 -1.92
C VAL A 20 0.38 14.59 -1.92
N VAL A 21 0.99 15.01 -3.02
CA VAL A 21 2.44 15.25 -3.08
C VAL A 21 2.86 16.30 -2.05
N GLU A 22 2.17 17.44 -2.00
CA GLU A 22 2.47 18.54 -1.06
C GLU A 22 2.42 18.09 0.41
N SER A 23 1.45 17.25 0.75
CA SER A 23 1.26 16.78 2.13
C SER A 23 2.23 15.68 2.55
N TRP A 24 2.66 14.81 1.64
CA TRP A 24 3.52 13.66 1.93
C TRP A 24 5.02 13.94 1.73
N TYR A 25 5.38 14.83 0.82
CA TYR A 25 6.79 15.14 0.54
C TYR A 25 7.59 15.64 1.75
N PRO A 26 7.04 16.48 2.66
CA PRO A 26 7.77 16.95 3.83
C PRO A 26 8.24 15.84 4.78
N ILE A 27 7.62 14.66 4.75
CA ILE A 27 8.02 13.49 5.55
C ILE A 27 9.43 13.02 5.22
N LEU A 28 9.92 13.28 4.02
CA LEU A 28 11.29 12.94 3.61
C LEU A 28 12.36 13.79 4.31
N LYS A 29 11.97 14.91 4.95
CA LYS A 29 12.90 15.74 5.72
C LYS A 29 13.48 14.95 6.90
N GLY A 30 14.79 14.99 7.05
CA GLY A 30 15.48 14.24 8.11
C GLY A 30 15.57 12.71 7.87
N LYS A 31 15.31 12.25 6.65
CA LYS A 31 15.60 10.89 6.19
C LYS A 31 16.89 10.87 5.36
N SER A 32 17.40 9.69 5.05
CA SER A 32 18.56 9.53 4.17
C SER A 32 18.38 10.26 2.82
N GLU A 33 19.49 10.71 2.21
CA GLU A 33 19.47 11.34 0.89
C GLU A 33 18.88 10.45 -0.21
N ASN A 34 18.93 9.14 -0.03
CA ASN A 34 18.33 8.17 -0.95
C ASN A 34 16.81 8.02 -0.79
N SER A 35 16.19 8.69 0.20
CA SER A 35 14.74 8.62 0.41
C SER A 35 13.97 9.33 -0.69
N ARG A 36 12.83 8.76 -1.12
CA ARG A 36 12.01 9.26 -2.23
C ARG A 36 10.52 9.14 -1.93
N LEU A 37 9.73 10.04 -2.53
CA LEU A 37 8.31 9.83 -2.75
C LEU A 37 8.16 9.24 -4.16
N VAL A 38 7.67 8.01 -4.25
CA VAL A 38 7.57 7.27 -5.51
C VAL A 38 6.11 7.03 -5.85
N ILE A 39 5.63 7.59 -6.94
CA ILE A 39 4.24 7.43 -7.37
C ILE A 39 4.22 6.62 -8.67
N ALA A 40 3.53 5.48 -8.62
CA ALA A 40 3.33 4.66 -9.81
C ALA A 40 2.06 5.10 -10.54
N ASP A 41 2.24 5.80 -11.65
CA ASP A 41 1.16 6.15 -12.56
C ASP A 41 1.30 5.38 -13.87
N CYS A 42 0.23 4.71 -14.27
CA CYS A 42 0.14 4.03 -15.55
C CYS A 42 -1.30 4.00 -16.02
N GLY A 43 -1.52 4.51 -17.22
CA GLY A 43 -2.80 4.46 -17.90
C GLY A 43 -3.83 5.46 -17.39
N SER A 44 -3.46 6.47 -16.59
CA SER A 44 -4.30 7.61 -16.29
C SER A 44 -4.70 8.29 -17.60
N LYS A 45 -5.95 8.71 -17.68
CA LYS A 45 -6.56 9.33 -18.88
C LYS A 45 -6.82 10.83 -18.67
N ASP A 46 -6.59 11.30 -17.46
CA ASP A 46 -6.67 12.69 -17.03
C ASP A 46 -5.27 13.30 -16.94
N LYS A 47 -5.14 14.46 -16.32
CA LYS A 47 -3.88 15.19 -16.20
C LYS A 47 -2.95 14.69 -15.07
N THR A 48 -3.27 13.57 -14.40
CA THR A 48 -2.46 13.04 -13.29
C THR A 48 -0.97 12.95 -13.67
N HIS A 49 -0.67 12.37 -14.83
CA HIS A 49 0.72 12.19 -15.28
C HIS A 49 1.43 13.52 -15.53
N GLU A 50 0.77 14.45 -16.19
CA GLU A 50 1.33 15.78 -16.52
C GLU A 50 1.65 16.55 -15.23
N ILE A 51 0.71 16.56 -14.26
CA ILE A 51 0.89 17.20 -12.95
C ILE A 51 2.09 16.60 -12.21
N LEU A 52 2.19 15.27 -12.16
CA LEU A 52 3.32 14.60 -11.48
C LEU A 52 4.67 14.95 -12.11
N GLN A 53 4.76 15.02 -13.45
CA GLN A 53 6.00 15.39 -14.15
C GLN A 53 6.36 16.86 -13.88
N GLU A 54 5.40 17.76 -13.87
CA GLU A 54 5.60 19.18 -13.55
C GLU A 54 6.13 19.33 -12.11
N LEU A 55 5.46 18.73 -11.14
CA LEU A 55 5.86 18.78 -9.72
C LEU A 55 7.27 18.23 -9.49
N LYS A 56 7.61 17.12 -10.15
CA LYS A 56 8.96 16.54 -10.09
C LYS A 56 10.02 17.50 -10.64
N ASN A 57 9.75 18.15 -11.75
CA ASN A 57 10.74 18.96 -12.44
C ASN A 57 10.90 20.37 -11.84
N THR A 58 9.88 20.86 -11.11
CA THR A 58 9.87 22.26 -10.62
C THR A 58 9.99 22.41 -9.12
N LYS A 59 9.34 21.54 -8.32
CA LYS A 59 9.20 21.73 -6.87
C LYS A 59 9.83 20.62 -6.02
N TYR A 60 9.76 19.36 -6.49
CA TYR A 60 9.99 18.19 -5.63
C TYR A 60 11.05 17.24 -6.19
N PRO A 61 12.35 17.55 -6.07
CA PRO A 61 13.45 16.78 -6.68
C PRO A 61 13.57 15.33 -6.17
N LYS A 62 12.99 15.01 -5.01
CA LYS A 62 12.90 13.63 -4.47
C LYS A 62 11.58 12.94 -4.82
N LEU A 63 10.74 13.54 -5.68
CA LEU A 63 9.57 12.88 -6.27
C LEU A 63 10.01 12.05 -7.47
N GLU A 64 9.60 10.79 -7.50
CA GLU A 64 9.80 9.91 -8.64
C GLU A 64 8.47 9.42 -9.20
N VAL A 65 8.34 9.42 -10.51
CA VAL A 65 7.18 8.90 -11.22
C VAL A 65 7.57 7.60 -11.87
N LEU A 66 7.11 6.49 -11.30
CA LEU A 66 7.39 5.15 -11.79
C LEU A 66 6.36 4.76 -12.86
N GLN A 67 6.83 4.57 -14.08
CA GLN A 67 6.00 3.98 -15.14
C GLN A 67 5.95 2.47 -14.96
N THR A 68 4.74 1.93 -14.87
CA THR A 68 4.51 0.49 -14.77
C THR A 68 3.82 -0.02 -16.04
N THR A 69 3.93 -1.30 -16.32
CA THR A 69 3.29 -1.91 -17.49
C THR A 69 1.82 -2.29 -17.27
N ASN A 70 1.33 -2.15 -16.05
CA ASN A 70 -0.02 -2.56 -15.67
C ASN A 70 -0.75 -1.41 -14.96
N GLN A 71 -1.97 -1.13 -15.41
CA GLN A 71 -2.81 -0.05 -14.88
C GLN A 71 -3.54 -0.40 -13.58
N PHE A 72 -3.59 -1.68 -13.18
CA PHE A 72 -4.33 -2.10 -11.99
C PHE A 72 -3.55 -1.81 -10.70
N HIS A 73 -4.30 -1.54 -9.62
CA HIS A 73 -3.76 -1.18 -8.30
C HIS A 73 -2.75 -2.20 -7.76
N GLY A 74 -3.11 -3.48 -7.70
CA GLY A 74 -2.25 -4.51 -7.13
C GLY A 74 -0.89 -4.63 -7.82
N PRO A 75 -0.83 -4.79 -9.15
CA PRO A 75 0.43 -4.79 -9.90
C PRO A 75 1.29 -3.54 -9.69
N LYS A 76 0.67 -2.35 -9.56
CA LYS A 76 1.41 -1.11 -9.23
C LYS A 76 2.07 -1.19 -7.85
N VAL A 77 1.34 -1.67 -6.85
CA VAL A 77 1.90 -1.86 -5.50
C VAL A 77 3.06 -2.85 -5.51
N ILE A 78 2.94 -3.96 -6.23
CA ILE A 78 4.03 -4.94 -6.40
C ILE A 78 5.25 -4.30 -7.06
N ALA A 79 5.05 -3.52 -8.12
CA ALA A 79 6.13 -2.83 -8.82
C ALA A 79 6.82 -1.79 -7.94
N LEU A 80 6.07 -1.07 -7.11
CA LEU A 80 6.59 -0.11 -6.14
C LEU A 80 7.45 -0.77 -5.06
N TYR A 81 7.02 -1.90 -4.53
CA TYR A 81 7.83 -2.67 -3.57
C TYR A 81 9.10 -3.23 -4.23
N ASP A 82 8.99 -3.79 -5.43
CA ASP A 82 10.13 -4.29 -6.19
C ASP A 82 11.14 -3.18 -6.48
N TYR A 83 10.66 -1.99 -6.80
CA TYR A 83 11.48 -0.81 -7.02
C TYR A 83 12.25 -0.40 -5.76
N ALA A 84 11.60 -0.33 -4.60
CA ALA A 84 12.27 -0.03 -3.33
C ALA A 84 13.34 -1.08 -2.99
N ILE A 85 13.05 -2.36 -3.16
CA ILE A 85 13.99 -3.47 -2.93
C ILE A 85 15.21 -3.37 -3.84
N LYS A 86 15.02 -3.12 -5.14
CA LYS A 86 16.10 -3.01 -6.12
C LYS A 86 17.02 -1.81 -5.89
N ASN A 87 16.49 -0.75 -5.29
CA ASN A 87 17.27 0.43 -4.91
C ASN A 87 17.94 0.30 -3.53
N GLY A 88 17.83 -0.85 -2.86
CA GLY A 88 18.51 -1.12 -1.58
C GLY A 88 18.01 -0.25 -0.43
N ILE A 89 16.71 0.07 -0.41
CA ILE A 89 16.08 0.94 0.59
C ILE A 89 15.79 0.14 1.87
N ASP A 90 15.99 0.77 3.03
CA ASP A 90 15.79 0.11 4.32
C ASP A 90 14.29 -0.10 4.61
N TYR A 91 13.47 0.93 4.38
CA TYR A 91 12.04 0.92 4.69
C TYR A 91 11.20 1.36 3.50
N VAL A 92 10.10 0.67 3.27
CA VAL A 92 9.05 1.10 2.36
C VAL A 92 7.78 1.41 3.14
N PHE A 93 7.20 2.58 2.89
CA PHE A 93 5.90 2.98 3.40
C PHE A 93 4.90 3.09 2.25
N GLN A 94 3.84 2.29 2.28
CA GLN A 94 2.80 2.34 1.26
C GLN A 94 1.57 3.05 1.77
N THR A 95 1.07 3.98 0.96
CA THR A 95 -0.24 4.59 1.12
C THR A 95 -0.89 4.80 -0.25
N ASP A 96 -2.18 5.17 -0.28
CA ASP A 96 -2.89 5.47 -1.52
C ASP A 96 -2.81 6.96 -1.87
N SER A 97 -3.06 7.30 -3.13
CA SER A 97 -2.98 8.66 -3.67
C SER A 97 -4.31 9.42 -3.68
N ASP A 98 -5.32 8.92 -2.99
CA ASP A 98 -6.69 9.47 -3.01
C ASP A 98 -7.00 10.46 -1.86
N GLY A 99 -5.99 10.80 -1.05
CA GLY A 99 -6.09 11.76 0.04
C GLY A 99 -6.86 11.27 1.27
N GLN A 100 -7.24 9.99 1.35
CA GLN A 100 -8.00 9.45 2.49
C GLN A 100 -7.17 9.24 3.75
N THR A 101 -5.84 9.11 3.63
CA THR A 101 -4.90 8.89 4.74
C THR A 101 -4.30 10.19 5.24
N ASN A 102 -3.93 10.23 6.53
CA ASN A 102 -3.38 11.42 7.18
C ASN A 102 -1.85 11.31 7.34
N PRO A 103 -1.05 12.15 6.66
CA PRO A 103 0.42 12.12 6.77
C PRO A 103 0.95 12.34 8.21
N ALA A 104 0.21 13.06 9.07
CA ALA A 104 0.65 13.31 10.44
C ALA A 104 0.75 12.03 11.28
N GLU A 105 -0.01 10.99 10.94
CA GLU A 105 0.03 9.70 11.63
C GLU A 105 1.27 8.87 11.29
N PHE A 106 2.02 9.23 10.26
CA PHE A 106 3.26 8.54 9.88
C PHE A 106 4.34 8.62 10.95
N ALA A 107 4.40 9.71 11.72
CA ALA A 107 5.47 9.93 12.71
C ALA A 107 5.55 8.77 13.71
N GLN A 108 4.42 8.31 14.24
CA GLN A 108 4.33 7.20 15.18
C GLN A 108 4.87 5.88 14.57
N PHE A 109 4.55 5.60 13.30
CA PHE A 109 5.07 4.42 12.60
C PHE A 109 6.59 4.49 12.46
N TRP A 110 7.12 5.67 12.15
CA TRP A 110 8.55 5.85 11.96
C TRP A 110 9.34 5.73 13.26
N GLU A 111 8.83 6.23 14.37
CA GLU A 111 9.46 6.14 15.68
C GLU A 111 9.64 4.70 16.16
N GLU A 112 8.70 3.83 15.83
CA GLU A 112 8.71 2.43 16.25
C GLU A 112 9.31 1.46 15.22
N ARG A 113 9.77 1.94 14.04
CA ARG A 113 10.21 1.13 12.90
C ARG A 113 11.26 0.06 13.22
N GLU A 114 12.15 0.34 14.14
CA GLU A 114 13.22 -0.60 14.50
C GLU A 114 12.69 -1.78 15.34
N GLN A 115 11.61 -1.55 16.07
CA GLN A 115 11.02 -2.52 16.98
C GLN A 115 10.22 -3.60 16.25
N TYR A 116 9.75 -3.32 15.02
CA TYR A 116 8.88 -4.22 14.25
C TYR A 116 9.42 -4.45 12.85
N ASP A 117 9.05 -5.59 12.25
CA ASP A 117 9.33 -5.90 10.85
C ASP A 117 8.32 -5.25 9.91
N GLY A 118 7.12 -4.98 10.44
CA GLY A 118 6.08 -4.23 9.77
C GLY A 118 5.08 -3.62 10.74
N ILE A 119 4.68 -2.37 10.47
CA ILE A 119 3.62 -1.67 11.20
C ILE A 119 2.50 -1.36 10.19
N PHE A 120 1.29 -1.82 10.50
CA PHE A 120 0.14 -1.79 9.61
C PHE A 120 -0.96 -0.92 10.20
N GLY A 121 -1.57 -0.07 9.40
CA GLY A 121 -2.73 0.69 9.80
C GLY A 121 -3.94 -0.20 10.07
N HIS A 122 -4.73 0.16 11.07
CA HIS A 122 -6.03 -0.42 11.35
C HIS A 122 -7.10 0.67 11.27
N ARG A 123 -8.01 0.55 10.32
CA ARG A 123 -9.10 1.49 10.10
C ARG A 123 -10.28 1.15 11.02
N SER A 124 -10.17 1.46 12.31
CA SER A 124 -11.21 1.21 13.30
C SER A 124 -12.50 1.99 12.96
N VAL A 125 -12.34 3.22 12.47
CA VAL A 125 -13.42 4.05 11.92
C VAL A 125 -13.15 4.32 10.45
N ARG A 126 -14.08 3.93 9.59
CA ARG A 126 -13.93 4.02 8.13
C ARG A 126 -14.86 5.07 7.54
N GLY A 127 -14.28 6.05 6.85
CA GLY A 127 -15.01 7.06 6.08
C GLY A 127 -15.51 6.57 4.71
N ASP A 128 -15.10 5.35 4.28
CA ASP A 128 -15.43 4.77 2.98
C ASP A 128 -16.69 3.87 2.97
N GLY A 129 -17.41 3.79 4.10
CA GLY A 129 -18.73 3.20 4.20
C GLY A 129 -18.78 1.83 4.89
N LYS A 130 -19.99 1.49 5.39
CA LYS A 130 -20.26 0.26 6.15
C LYS A 130 -20.08 -1.01 5.31
N ASP A 131 -20.36 -0.95 4.03
CA ASP A 131 -20.25 -2.10 3.11
C ASP A 131 -18.80 -2.54 2.96
N ARG A 132 -17.87 -1.59 2.85
CA ARG A 132 -16.45 -1.90 2.78
C ARG A 132 -15.90 -2.42 4.11
N ALA A 133 -16.42 -1.90 5.23
CA ALA A 133 -16.09 -2.43 6.55
C ALA A 133 -16.55 -3.90 6.71
N PHE A 134 -17.73 -4.24 6.20
CA PHE A 134 -18.23 -5.62 6.19
C PHE A 134 -17.36 -6.53 5.31
N VAL A 135 -17.01 -6.09 4.10
CA VAL A 135 -16.12 -6.85 3.20
C VAL A 135 -14.77 -7.13 3.89
N GLU A 136 -14.17 -6.16 4.56
CA GLU A 136 -12.92 -6.35 5.30
C GLU A 136 -13.03 -7.41 6.39
N LYS A 137 -14.13 -7.39 7.16
CA LYS A 137 -14.39 -8.43 8.18
C LYS A 137 -14.50 -9.83 7.56
N VAL A 138 -15.17 -9.95 6.41
CA VAL A 138 -15.25 -11.22 5.67
C VAL A 138 -13.88 -11.67 5.20
N VAL A 139 -13.07 -10.75 4.67
CA VAL A 139 -11.68 -11.07 4.26
C VAL A 139 -10.87 -11.57 5.46
N CYS A 140 -10.87 -10.86 6.58
CA CYS A 140 -10.13 -11.27 7.77
C CYS A 140 -10.60 -12.63 8.30
N PHE A 141 -11.91 -12.91 8.28
CA PHE A 141 -12.46 -14.21 8.63
C PHE A 141 -11.95 -15.33 7.68
N LEU A 142 -11.94 -15.09 6.38
CA LEU A 142 -11.41 -16.04 5.40
C LEU A 142 -9.92 -16.29 5.60
N LEU A 143 -9.13 -15.26 5.90
CA LEU A 143 -7.71 -15.43 6.21
C LEU A 143 -7.50 -16.29 7.44
N LYS A 144 -8.33 -16.11 8.48
CA LYS A 144 -8.31 -16.99 9.66
C LYS A 144 -8.63 -18.43 9.31
N LEU A 145 -9.64 -18.65 8.47
CA LEU A 145 -10.06 -20.01 8.05
C LEU A 145 -9.01 -20.69 7.18
N TYR A 146 -8.47 -19.97 6.18
CA TYR A 146 -7.54 -20.54 5.20
C TYR A 146 -6.11 -20.66 5.73
N PHE A 147 -5.62 -19.65 6.45
CA PHE A 147 -4.21 -19.55 6.83
C PHE A 147 -3.98 -19.65 8.35
N GLY A 148 -5.04 -19.62 9.16
CA GLY A 148 -4.95 -19.62 10.61
C GLY A 148 -4.46 -18.30 11.20
N VAL A 149 -4.46 -17.20 10.41
CA VAL A 149 -3.98 -15.88 10.84
C VAL A 149 -5.14 -15.01 11.32
N ASN A 150 -4.91 -14.27 12.39
CA ASN A 150 -5.91 -13.36 12.96
C ASN A 150 -5.37 -11.93 12.90
N VAL A 151 -5.94 -11.12 12.03
CA VAL A 151 -5.53 -9.72 11.80
C VAL A 151 -6.77 -8.81 11.82
N PRO A 152 -6.68 -7.59 12.37
CA PRO A 152 -7.83 -6.68 12.46
C PRO A 152 -8.16 -5.99 11.13
N ASP A 153 -7.16 -5.74 10.28
CA ASP A 153 -7.31 -5.15 8.95
C ASP A 153 -6.19 -5.69 8.03
N ALA A 154 -6.55 -6.44 7.02
CA ALA A 154 -5.58 -7.03 6.12
C ALA A 154 -5.20 -6.14 4.94
N ASN A 155 -6.03 -5.14 4.62
CA ASN A 155 -5.92 -4.37 3.38
C ASN A 155 -5.75 -2.86 3.58
N ALA A 156 -5.46 -2.40 4.80
CA ALA A 156 -5.23 -0.96 5.03
C ALA A 156 -4.07 -0.44 4.17
N PRO A 157 -4.26 0.65 3.42
CA PRO A 157 -3.21 1.28 2.62
C PRO A 157 -2.43 2.29 3.49
N PHE A 158 -1.84 1.84 4.57
CA PHE A 158 -0.99 2.62 5.47
C PHE A 158 -0.08 1.66 6.20
N ARG A 159 1.07 1.37 5.61
CA ARG A 159 1.95 0.32 6.11
C ARG A 159 3.42 0.66 5.95
N LEU A 160 4.16 0.59 7.05
CA LEU A 160 5.60 0.72 7.09
C LEU A 160 6.22 -0.67 7.25
N MET A 161 7.13 -1.03 6.35
CA MET A 161 7.72 -2.36 6.32
C MET A 161 9.23 -2.29 6.05
N LYS A 162 10.01 -3.18 6.67
CA LYS A 162 11.42 -3.39 6.32
C LYS A 162 11.51 -4.01 4.92
N CYS A 163 12.30 -3.44 4.04
CA CYS A 163 12.41 -3.91 2.65
C CYS A 163 13.00 -5.33 2.55
N ASP A 164 13.89 -5.73 3.46
CA ASP A 164 14.44 -7.09 3.50
C ASP A 164 13.35 -8.13 3.81
N VAL A 165 12.38 -7.80 4.67
CA VAL A 165 11.25 -8.67 4.98
C VAL A 165 10.23 -8.68 3.84
N VAL A 166 9.93 -7.51 3.24
CA VAL A 166 9.09 -7.46 2.02
C VAL A 166 9.68 -8.34 0.93
N LYS A 167 11.00 -8.30 0.73
CA LYS A 167 11.72 -9.11 -0.27
C LYS A 167 11.50 -10.62 -0.09
N LYS A 168 11.44 -11.14 1.15
CA LYS A 168 11.18 -12.56 1.43
C LYS A 168 9.86 -13.04 0.80
N TYR A 169 8.86 -12.16 0.72
CA TYR A 169 7.49 -12.53 0.37
C TYR A 169 7.01 -11.99 -0.98
N LEU A 170 7.56 -10.86 -1.45
CA LEU A 170 7.10 -10.22 -2.67
C LEU A 170 7.14 -11.17 -3.86
N TYR A 171 8.23 -11.92 -4.00
CA TYR A 171 8.44 -12.83 -5.15
C TYR A 171 7.68 -14.17 -5.04
N LYS A 172 6.96 -14.39 -3.94
CA LYS A 172 5.99 -15.50 -3.84
C LYS A 172 4.66 -15.14 -4.51
N MET A 173 4.41 -13.86 -4.78
CA MET A 173 3.25 -13.38 -5.49
C MET A 173 3.55 -13.23 -6.99
N LYS A 174 2.54 -13.47 -7.83
CA LYS A 174 2.64 -13.15 -9.26
C LYS A 174 2.66 -11.63 -9.45
N LYS A 175 3.37 -11.15 -10.48
CA LYS A 175 3.48 -9.70 -10.77
C LYS A 175 2.14 -9.03 -11.08
N ASP A 176 1.14 -9.77 -11.54
CA ASP A 176 -0.21 -9.32 -11.86
C ASP A 176 -1.22 -9.59 -10.74
N TYR A 177 -0.76 -9.94 -9.54
CA TYR A 177 -1.64 -10.26 -8.41
C TYR A 177 -2.39 -9.01 -7.94
N ASN A 178 -3.71 -9.15 -7.73
CA ASN A 178 -4.58 -8.00 -7.49
C ASN A 178 -4.67 -7.55 -6.02
N LEU A 179 -4.31 -8.41 -5.06
CA LEU A 179 -4.50 -8.17 -3.62
C LEU A 179 -3.19 -8.27 -2.82
N PRO A 180 -2.11 -7.57 -3.24
CA PRO A 180 -0.80 -7.73 -2.61
C PRO A 180 -0.80 -7.32 -1.14
N ASN A 181 -1.59 -6.32 -0.76
CA ASN A 181 -1.69 -5.86 0.61
C ASN A 181 -2.22 -6.95 1.54
N ILE A 182 -3.30 -7.63 1.15
CA ILE A 182 -3.88 -8.74 1.90
C ILE A 182 -2.87 -9.87 2.05
N MET A 183 -2.21 -10.26 0.96
CA MET A 183 -1.23 -11.35 1.02
C MET A 183 0.03 -10.97 1.78
N MET A 184 0.52 -9.76 1.67
CA MET A 184 1.67 -9.30 2.44
C MET A 184 1.37 -9.36 3.95
N THR A 185 0.22 -8.83 4.39
CA THR A 185 -0.22 -8.94 5.79
C THR A 185 -0.36 -10.40 6.22
N THR A 186 -0.90 -11.25 5.33
CA THR A 186 -1.03 -12.69 5.59
C THR A 186 0.32 -13.36 5.77
N TYR A 187 1.30 -13.07 4.92
CA TYR A 187 2.65 -13.63 5.03
C TYR A 187 3.33 -13.23 6.34
N TYR A 188 3.28 -11.94 6.70
CA TYR A 188 3.84 -11.47 7.96
C TYR A 188 3.24 -12.24 9.16
N ALA A 189 1.92 -12.34 9.23
CA ALA A 189 1.24 -13.04 10.32
C ALA A 189 1.49 -14.56 10.31
N TYR A 190 1.49 -15.19 9.13
CA TYR A 190 1.66 -16.63 8.97
C TYR A 190 3.06 -17.12 9.34
N TYR A 191 4.08 -16.36 8.94
CA TYR A 191 5.48 -16.70 9.21
C TYR A 191 5.99 -16.16 10.55
N GLY A 192 5.16 -15.43 11.30
CA GLY A 192 5.48 -14.93 12.63
C GLY A 192 6.47 -13.77 12.64
N GLU A 193 6.47 -12.95 11.59
CA GLU A 193 7.25 -11.71 11.58
C GLU A 193 6.73 -10.76 12.67
N LYS A 194 7.60 -9.96 13.25
CA LYS A 194 7.24 -9.04 14.32
C LYS A 194 6.43 -7.86 13.78
N MET A 195 5.11 -7.94 13.90
CA MET A 195 4.19 -6.96 13.36
C MET A 195 3.36 -6.25 14.43
N LYS A 196 2.99 -5.01 14.14
CA LYS A 196 2.09 -4.18 14.93
C LYS A 196 0.95 -3.65 14.07
N PHE A 197 -0.22 -3.47 14.69
CA PHE A 197 -1.33 -2.72 14.10
C PHE A 197 -1.53 -1.44 14.90
N GLU A 198 -1.59 -0.29 14.19
CA GLU A 198 -1.87 1.01 14.76
C GLU A 198 -3.18 1.56 14.20
N GLU A 199 -3.99 2.14 15.07
CA GLU A 199 -5.21 2.80 14.61
C GLU A 199 -4.87 4.03 13.77
N ILE A 200 -5.54 4.13 12.63
CA ILE A 200 -5.42 5.27 11.71
C ILE A 200 -6.77 5.86 11.39
N SER A 201 -6.79 7.16 11.15
CA SER A 201 -7.92 7.83 10.55
C SER A 201 -8.03 7.47 9.07
N PHE A 202 -9.25 7.27 8.59
CA PHE A 202 -9.49 7.01 7.17
C PHE A 202 -10.67 7.87 6.72
N LYS A 203 -10.36 8.99 6.06
CA LYS A 203 -11.32 10.02 5.69
C LYS A 203 -12.22 9.56 4.53
N PRO A 204 -13.41 10.13 4.37
CA PRO A 204 -14.15 10.02 3.12
C PRO A 204 -13.31 10.57 1.97
N ARG A 205 -13.44 9.99 0.78
CA ARG A 205 -12.80 10.50 -0.42
C ARG A 205 -13.34 11.88 -0.76
N THR A 206 -12.46 12.83 -1.04
CA THR A 206 -12.84 14.23 -1.31
C THR A 206 -13.11 14.49 -2.78
N ALA A 207 -12.45 13.78 -3.70
CA ALA A 207 -12.60 13.94 -5.15
C ALA A 207 -12.31 12.62 -5.89
N GLY A 208 -12.58 12.58 -7.20
CA GLY A 208 -12.37 11.43 -8.06
C GLY A 208 -13.48 10.36 -7.95
N VAL A 209 -13.40 9.33 -8.80
CA VAL A 209 -14.41 8.26 -8.89
C VAL A 209 -13.91 6.99 -8.22
N ASN A 210 -14.77 6.36 -7.41
CA ASN A 210 -14.49 5.03 -6.87
C ASN A 210 -14.31 4.02 -8.01
N SER A 211 -13.09 3.58 -8.23
CA SER A 211 -12.74 2.59 -9.26
C SER A 211 -13.26 1.18 -8.96
N VAL A 212 -13.71 0.93 -7.72
CA VAL A 212 -14.15 -0.39 -7.25
C VAL A 212 -15.55 -0.29 -6.64
N ASN A 213 -16.52 -0.94 -7.28
CA ASN A 213 -17.90 -1.08 -6.80
C ASN A 213 -18.17 -2.48 -6.21
N ILE A 214 -19.27 -2.65 -5.49
CA ILE A 214 -19.62 -3.91 -4.80
C ILE A 214 -19.62 -5.14 -5.72
N PRO A 215 -20.23 -5.14 -6.92
CA PRO A 215 -20.15 -6.30 -7.82
C PRO A 215 -18.71 -6.67 -8.21
N ARG A 216 -17.85 -5.68 -8.40
CA ARG A 216 -16.43 -5.90 -8.69
C ARG A 216 -15.69 -6.46 -7.46
N ILE A 217 -16.03 -6.01 -6.25
CA ILE A 217 -15.48 -6.55 -4.99
C ILE A 217 -15.85 -8.03 -4.86
N ILE A 218 -17.10 -8.41 -5.10
CA ILE A 218 -17.55 -9.80 -5.05
C ILE A 218 -16.80 -10.67 -6.07
N LYS A 219 -16.64 -10.20 -7.31
CA LYS A 219 -15.90 -10.93 -8.36
C LYS A 219 -14.42 -11.11 -7.98
N ILE A 220 -13.79 -10.07 -7.41
CA ILE A 220 -12.42 -10.14 -6.90
C ILE A 220 -12.35 -11.14 -5.74
N GLY A 221 -13.33 -11.13 -4.83
CA GLY A 221 -13.43 -12.05 -3.70
C GLY A 221 -13.48 -13.52 -4.13
N TRP A 222 -14.32 -13.87 -5.10
CA TRP A 222 -14.38 -15.24 -5.65
C TRP A 222 -13.04 -15.68 -6.26
N LYS A 223 -12.39 -14.80 -7.02
CA LYS A 223 -11.06 -15.08 -7.56
C LYS A 223 -10.02 -15.24 -6.43
N ALA A 224 -10.11 -14.40 -5.41
CA ALA A 224 -9.20 -14.45 -4.25
C ALA A 224 -9.27 -15.79 -3.51
N LEU A 225 -10.45 -16.42 -3.38
CA LEU A 225 -10.59 -17.73 -2.76
C LEU A 225 -9.78 -18.82 -3.49
N GLY A 226 -9.81 -18.83 -4.82
CA GLY A 226 -8.98 -19.72 -5.63
C GLY A 226 -7.48 -19.42 -5.50
N ASP A 227 -7.14 -18.13 -5.47
CA ASP A 227 -5.77 -17.68 -5.29
C ASP A 227 -5.24 -18.05 -3.89
N PHE A 228 -6.06 -17.89 -2.82
CA PHE A 228 -5.71 -18.26 -1.44
C PHE A 228 -5.43 -19.77 -1.32
N TYR A 229 -6.25 -20.60 -1.94
CA TYR A 229 -6.02 -22.04 -1.95
C TYR A 229 -4.68 -22.38 -2.62
N SER A 230 -4.40 -21.80 -3.78
CA SER A 230 -3.15 -22.00 -4.52
C SER A 230 -1.93 -21.51 -3.72
N LEU A 231 -2.04 -20.33 -3.12
CA LEU A 231 -0.97 -19.72 -2.33
C LEU A 231 -0.68 -20.52 -1.07
N LYS A 232 -1.72 -20.98 -0.36
CA LYS A 232 -1.56 -21.84 0.83
C LYS A 232 -0.78 -23.12 0.51
N LYS A 233 -1.03 -23.75 -0.64
CA LYS A 233 -0.31 -24.96 -1.06
C LYS A 233 1.20 -24.72 -1.19
N ASN A 234 1.60 -23.48 -1.51
CA ASN A 234 3.00 -23.07 -1.67
C ASN A 234 3.61 -22.47 -0.38
N MET A 235 2.79 -22.27 0.67
CA MET A 235 3.24 -21.79 1.98
C MET A 235 3.60 -22.99 2.86
N LYS A 236 4.90 -23.30 2.93
CA LYS A 236 5.43 -24.26 3.92
C LYS A 236 5.92 -23.45 5.12
N LYS A 237 5.59 -23.90 6.34
CA LYS A 237 6.23 -23.44 7.57
C LYS A 237 7.64 -23.98 7.66
#